data_fc2bba6f2184fadc672b969bef40ad20
#
_entry.id   fc2bba6f2184fadc672b969bef40ad20
#
_cell.length_a   1.000
_cell.length_b   1.000
_cell.length_c   1.000
_cell.angle_alpha   90.00
_cell.angle_beta   90.00
_cell.angle_gamma   90.00
#
_symmetry.space_group_name_H-M   'P 1'
#
loop_
_entity.id
_entity.type
_entity.pdbx_description
1 polymer ?
#
loop_
_entity_poly.entity_id
_entity_poly.type
_entity_poly.pdbx_seq_one_letter_code
_entity_poly.pdbx_strand_id
1 'polypeptide(L)'
;MTLHVHEFGPADGRPVVFLHGLSGHGGRWRLLAERELADFRVIAPDLRGHGDSTRLPPWNLEQHAADVIDLLDALGLDRVPLVGHSYGGATALHVTARAPERVARLALLDPSTGLSPVTCEEVALEELEPDTWPDLDAARAAFTEAWHTTEGVDLEVPVNFVQLADGRWRRRYSTPMAVTAWSEMARRPMLPPRGTRTLLLPATKADFVSPELVAALRGRLGVDLTVHEIDCGHAVYIERPAEVGALLREFLCEA
;
A
#
# COMPACT_ATOMS: atom_id res chain seq x y z
N MET A 1 -0.54 -11.69 16.69
CA MET A 1 -1.91 -11.74 16.07
C MET A 1 -1.67 -11.72 14.56
N THR A 2 -2.17 -12.72 13.81
CA THR A 2 -1.83 -12.89 12.39
C THR A 2 -2.69 -11.99 11.51
N LEU A 3 -2.06 -11.32 10.54
CA LEU A 3 -2.77 -10.66 9.45
C LEU A 3 -3.35 -11.74 8.51
N HIS A 4 -4.49 -11.45 7.87
CA HIS A 4 -4.98 -12.25 6.75
C HIS A 4 -4.07 -12.01 5.54
N VAL A 5 -3.73 -13.07 4.79
CA VAL A 5 -2.74 -12.99 3.71
C VAL A 5 -3.33 -13.53 2.42
N HIS A 6 -3.16 -12.79 1.35
CA HIS A 6 -3.36 -13.23 -0.01
C HIS A 6 -1.99 -13.63 -0.58
N GLU A 7 -1.92 -14.74 -1.27
CA GLU A 7 -0.69 -15.17 -1.96
C GLU A 7 -0.96 -15.38 -3.45
N PHE A 8 -0.01 -14.93 -4.29
CA PHE A 8 -0.07 -15.06 -5.74
C PHE A 8 1.27 -15.57 -6.27
N GLY A 9 1.21 -16.27 -7.42
CA GLY A 9 2.39 -16.89 -8.04
C GLY A 9 2.78 -18.21 -7.39
N PRO A 10 3.94 -18.78 -7.78
CA PRO A 10 4.39 -20.09 -7.32
C PRO A 10 4.85 -20.05 -5.84
N ALA A 11 4.49 -21.09 -5.09
CA ALA A 11 4.82 -21.16 -3.66
C ALA A 11 6.35 -21.23 -3.40
N ASP A 12 7.12 -21.73 -4.34
CA ASP A 12 8.58 -21.81 -4.34
C ASP A 12 9.25 -20.62 -5.05
N GLY A 13 8.47 -19.65 -5.53
CA GLY A 13 8.96 -18.41 -6.12
C GLY A 13 9.70 -17.52 -5.11
N ARG A 14 10.49 -16.57 -5.63
CA ARG A 14 11.17 -15.58 -4.78
C ARG A 14 10.14 -14.75 -4.00
N PRO A 15 10.19 -14.75 -2.66
CA PRO A 15 9.19 -14.05 -1.88
C PRO A 15 9.35 -12.53 -1.99
N VAL A 16 8.21 -11.83 -2.07
CA VAL A 16 8.12 -10.37 -2.00
C VAL A 16 6.83 -9.99 -1.28
N VAL A 17 6.91 -9.02 -0.36
CA VAL A 17 5.76 -8.58 0.43
C VAL A 17 5.21 -7.28 -0.12
N PHE A 18 3.88 -7.23 -0.32
CA PHE A 18 3.15 -6.08 -0.87
C PHE A 18 2.16 -5.51 0.13
N LEU A 19 2.31 -4.24 0.48
CA LEU A 19 1.46 -3.52 1.42
C LEU A 19 0.55 -2.54 0.69
N HIS A 20 -0.76 -2.72 0.83
CA HIS A 20 -1.79 -1.90 0.18
C HIS A 20 -1.98 -0.54 0.85
N GLY A 21 -2.59 0.41 0.13
CA GLY A 21 -2.97 1.72 0.64
C GLY A 21 -4.20 1.69 1.55
N LEU A 22 -4.50 2.83 2.18
CA LEU A 22 -5.69 3.02 3.01
C LEU A 22 -6.96 2.60 2.23
N SER A 23 -7.90 2.00 2.94
CA SER A 23 -9.16 1.45 2.40
C SER A 23 -9.00 0.32 1.36
N GLY A 24 -7.76 -0.17 1.14
CA GLY A 24 -7.48 -1.32 0.29
C GLY A 24 -7.54 -2.67 1.00
N HIS A 25 -7.02 -3.68 0.32
CA HIS A 25 -6.82 -5.04 0.85
C HIS A 25 -5.73 -5.76 0.02
N GLY A 26 -5.18 -6.86 0.55
CA GLY A 26 -4.10 -7.60 -0.12
C GLY A 26 -4.49 -8.17 -1.49
N GLY A 27 -5.75 -8.55 -1.66
CA GLY A 27 -6.27 -9.07 -2.94
C GLY A 27 -6.17 -8.09 -4.11
N ARG A 28 -6.04 -6.78 -3.85
CA ARG A 28 -5.90 -5.73 -4.87
C ARG A 28 -4.63 -5.89 -5.73
N TRP A 29 -3.62 -6.59 -5.22
CA TRP A 29 -2.37 -6.82 -5.93
C TRP A 29 -2.45 -7.95 -6.99
N ARG A 30 -3.57 -8.68 -7.06
CA ARG A 30 -3.73 -9.86 -7.91
C ARG A 30 -3.31 -9.61 -9.37
N LEU A 31 -3.87 -8.57 -10.02
CA LEU A 31 -3.60 -8.32 -11.44
C LEU A 31 -2.13 -8.05 -11.71
N LEU A 32 -1.49 -7.21 -10.89
CA LEU A 32 -0.06 -6.92 -11.01
C LEU A 32 0.78 -8.20 -10.77
N ALA A 33 0.44 -8.98 -9.76
CA ALA A 33 1.14 -10.21 -9.42
C ALA A 33 1.04 -11.25 -10.53
N GLU A 34 -0.17 -11.54 -11.02
CA GLU A 34 -0.41 -12.59 -12.01
C GLU A 34 0.13 -12.24 -13.41
N ARG A 35 0.13 -10.96 -13.79
CA ARG A 35 0.55 -10.52 -15.13
C ARG A 35 2.01 -10.13 -15.21
N GLU A 36 2.48 -9.40 -14.22
CA GLU A 36 3.77 -8.74 -14.30
C GLU A 36 4.84 -9.42 -13.43
N LEU A 37 4.44 -10.17 -12.40
CA LEU A 37 5.34 -10.77 -11.42
C LEU A 37 5.06 -12.27 -11.21
N ALA A 38 4.64 -12.98 -12.26
CA ALA A 38 4.17 -14.36 -12.18
C ALA A 38 5.21 -15.39 -11.70
N ASP A 39 6.49 -15.05 -11.72
CA ASP A 39 7.61 -15.87 -11.22
C ASP A 39 7.99 -15.56 -9.75
N PHE A 40 7.33 -14.57 -9.12
CA PHE A 40 7.51 -14.24 -7.71
C PHE A 40 6.41 -14.87 -6.85
N ARG A 41 6.75 -15.23 -5.62
CA ARG A 41 5.75 -15.48 -4.58
C ARG A 41 5.36 -14.13 -3.94
N VAL A 42 4.28 -13.56 -4.41
CA VAL A 42 3.75 -12.30 -3.90
C VAL A 42 2.91 -12.57 -2.65
N ILE A 43 3.31 -12.00 -1.52
CA ILE A 43 2.67 -12.12 -0.21
C ILE A 43 2.05 -10.77 0.12
N ALA A 44 0.73 -10.71 0.14
CA ALA A 44 -0.02 -9.47 0.25
C ALA A 44 -1.00 -9.52 1.44
N PRO A 45 -0.58 -9.08 2.64
CA PRO A 45 -1.47 -9.06 3.79
C PRO A 45 -2.55 -7.98 3.65
N ASP A 46 -3.73 -8.25 4.22
CA ASP A 46 -4.64 -7.20 4.63
C ASP A 46 -4.02 -6.51 5.85
N LEU A 47 -3.77 -5.21 5.77
CA LEU A 47 -3.24 -4.46 6.90
C LEU A 47 -4.28 -4.40 8.04
N ARG A 48 -3.84 -4.23 9.27
CA ARG A 48 -4.72 -4.03 10.44
C ARG A 48 -5.82 -3.01 10.13
N GLY A 49 -7.06 -3.33 10.51
CA GLY A 49 -8.22 -2.49 10.23
C GLY A 49 -8.84 -2.66 8.85
N HIS A 50 -8.27 -3.50 7.98
CA HIS A 50 -8.73 -3.78 6.62
C HIS A 50 -9.08 -5.25 6.40
N GLY A 51 -9.87 -5.51 5.38
CA GLY A 51 -10.19 -6.85 4.89
C GLY A 51 -10.61 -7.82 6.00
N ASP A 52 -9.96 -8.97 6.05
CA ASP A 52 -10.16 -10.03 7.03
C ASP A 52 -9.16 -10.00 8.20
N SER A 53 -8.28 -8.99 8.25
CA SER A 53 -7.37 -8.77 9.36
C SER A 53 -8.06 -8.19 10.59
N THR A 54 -7.37 -8.25 11.74
CA THR A 54 -7.87 -7.67 13.00
C THR A 54 -8.24 -6.21 12.86
N ARG A 55 -9.36 -5.81 13.46
CA ARG A 55 -9.82 -4.41 13.52
C ARG A 55 -9.50 -3.72 14.84
N LEU A 56 -8.82 -4.42 15.75
CA LEU A 56 -8.51 -3.89 17.08
C LEU A 56 -7.34 -2.89 17.05
N PRO A 57 -7.39 -1.82 17.88
CA PRO A 57 -6.27 -0.91 18.06
C PRO A 57 -5.05 -1.63 18.70
N PRO A 58 -3.89 -0.98 18.75
CA PRO A 58 -3.60 0.35 18.22
C PRO A 58 -3.45 0.36 16.69
N TRP A 59 -3.68 1.54 16.05
CA TRP A 59 -3.64 1.70 14.59
C TRP A 59 -2.53 2.63 14.10
N ASN A 60 -1.54 2.92 14.96
CA ASN A 60 -0.39 3.73 14.57
C ASN A 60 0.58 2.95 13.65
N LEU A 61 1.43 3.65 12.93
CA LEU A 61 2.37 3.05 11.98
C LEU A 61 3.38 2.10 12.65
N GLU A 62 3.72 2.33 13.91
CA GLU A 62 4.58 1.43 14.70
C GLU A 62 3.94 0.05 14.90
N GLN A 63 2.61 0.01 15.13
CA GLN A 63 1.89 -1.25 15.27
C GLN A 63 1.72 -1.95 13.91
N HIS A 64 1.41 -1.20 12.85
CA HIS A 64 1.36 -1.78 11.50
C HIS A 64 2.71 -2.38 11.10
N ALA A 65 3.82 -1.70 11.42
CA ALA A 65 5.16 -2.23 11.18
C ALA A 65 5.43 -3.50 12.01
N ALA A 66 5.02 -3.54 13.28
CA ALA A 66 5.16 -4.73 14.13
C ALA A 66 4.36 -5.91 13.56
N ASP A 67 3.12 -5.68 13.11
CA ASP A 67 2.28 -6.72 12.50
C ASP A 67 2.93 -7.32 11.24
N VAL A 68 3.58 -6.50 10.41
CA VAL A 68 4.31 -6.98 9.22
C VAL A 68 5.55 -7.79 9.62
N ILE A 69 6.31 -7.35 10.63
CA ILE A 69 7.46 -8.09 11.13
C ILE A 69 7.03 -9.44 11.73
N ASP A 70 5.97 -9.46 12.54
CA ASP A 70 5.38 -10.70 13.09
C ASP A 70 4.92 -11.65 11.95
N LEU A 71 4.38 -11.11 10.85
CA LEU A 71 4.03 -11.90 9.67
C LEU A 71 5.27 -12.52 9.03
N LEU A 72 6.36 -11.76 8.85
CA LEU A 72 7.62 -12.30 8.32
C LEU A 72 8.13 -13.46 9.19
N ASP A 73 8.08 -13.31 10.52
CA ASP A 73 8.48 -14.36 11.47
C ASP A 73 7.60 -15.61 11.34
N ALA A 74 6.28 -15.42 11.27
CA ALA A 74 5.32 -16.52 11.14
C ALA A 74 5.48 -17.31 9.83
N LEU A 75 5.96 -16.64 8.75
CA LEU A 75 6.21 -17.27 7.45
C LEU A 75 7.66 -17.79 7.30
N GLY A 76 8.52 -17.61 8.30
CA GLY A 76 9.93 -18.00 8.25
C GLY A 76 10.74 -17.22 7.20
N LEU A 77 10.39 -15.96 6.96
CA LEU A 77 11.02 -15.09 5.97
C LEU A 77 12.03 -14.18 6.65
N ASP A 78 13.31 -14.49 6.57
CA ASP A 78 14.37 -13.71 7.25
C ASP A 78 14.53 -12.31 6.64
N ARG A 79 14.62 -12.23 5.31
CA ARG A 79 14.88 -10.98 4.59
C ARG A 79 14.21 -10.98 3.22
N VAL A 80 13.32 -10.01 2.96
CA VAL A 80 12.51 -9.95 1.74
C VAL A 80 12.49 -8.54 1.14
N PRO A 81 12.26 -8.40 -0.18
CA PRO A 81 11.84 -7.15 -0.77
C PRO A 81 10.46 -6.74 -0.22
N LEU A 82 10.29 -5.45 0.01
CA LEU A 82 9.05 -4.85 0.53
C LEU A 82 8.56 -3.79 -0.45
N VAL A 83 7.31 -3.92 -0.89
CA VAL A 83 6.64 -2.99 -1.79
C VAL A 83 5.47 -2.37 -1.04
N GLY A 84 5.36 -1.04 -1.00
CA GLY A 84 4.27 -0.36 -0.33
C GLY A 84 3.66 0.75 -1.17
N HIS A 85 2.33 0.75 -1.30
CA HIS A 85 1.58 1.81 -1.95
C HIS A 85 0.90 2.72 -0.93
N SER A 86 0.96 4.04 -1.12
CA SER A 86 0.21 4.99 -0.30
C SER A 86 0.50 4.81 1.21
N TYR A 87 -0.49 4.57 2.05
CA TYR A 87 -0.36 4.22 3.47
C TYR A 87 0.51 2.97 3.70
N GLY A 88 0.43 1.97 2.80
CA GLY A 88 1.35 0.82 2.81
C GLY A 88 2.81 1.23 2.58
N GLY A 89 3.05 2.31 1.83
CA GLY A 89 4.38 2.94 1.67
C GLY A 89 4.89 3.56 2.97
N ALA A 90 4.03 4.29 3.71
CA ALA A 90 4.36 4.79 5.04
C ALA A 90 4.66 3.63 6.02
N THR A 91 3.84 2.58 5.99
CA THR A 91 4.06 1.36 6.77
C THR A 91 5.41 0.70 6.41
N ALA A 92 5.72 0.57 5.12
CA ALA A 92 6.99 -0.01 4.64
C ALA A 92 8.21 0.79 5.11
N LEU A 93 8.13 2.11 5.15
CA LEU A 93 9.17 2.97 5.72
C LEU A 93 9.38 2.68 7.21
N HIS A 94 8.30 2.50 7.98
CA HIS A 94 8.37 2.16 9.41
C HIS A 94 8.95 0.75 9.64
N VAL A 95 8.58 -0.25 8.84
CA VAL A 95 9.19 -1.59 8.87
C VAL A 95 10.70 -1.49 8.61
N THR A 96 11.08 -0.78 7.54
CA THR A 96 12.48 -0.65 7.12
C THR A 96 13.34 0.09 8.16
N ALA A 97 12.78 1.11 8.83
CA ALA A 97 13.49 1.83 9.89
C ALA A 97 13.63 1.00 11.17
N ARG A 98 12.63 0.17 11.50
CA ARG A 98 12.59 -0.65 12.74
C ARG A 98 13.41 -1.93 12.63
N ALA A 99 13.39 -2.58 11.47
CA ALA A 99 14.05 -3.87 11.22
C ALA A 99 14.72 -3.88 9.82
N PRO A 100 15.75 -3.05 9.62
CA PRO A 100 16.39 -2.90 8.30
C PRO A 100 17.02 -4.21 7.79
N GLU A 101 17.42 -5.09 8.67
CA GLU A 101 17.94 -6.42 8.33
C GLU A 101 16.91 -7.33 7.67
N ARG A 102 15.60 -7.06 7.89
CA ARG A 102 14.48 -7.84 7.33
C ARG A 102 14.11 -7.38 5.92
N VAL A 103 14.57 -6.20 5.48
CA VAL A 103 14.21 -5.60 4.19
C VAL A 103 15.39 -5.69 3.23
N ALA A 104 15.25 -6.49 2.19
CA ALA A 104 16.28 -6.65 1.16
C ALA A 104 16.33 -5.44 0.21
N ARG A 105 15.16 -4.95 -0.18
CA ARG A 105 14.91 -3.81 -1.08
C ARG A 105 13.58 -3.16 -0.71
N LEU A 106 13.45 -1.88 -0.94
CA LEU A 106 12.24 -1.12 -0.65
C LEU A 106 11.69 -0.47 -1.92
N ALA A 107 10.46 -0.80 -2.33
CA ALA A 107 9.77 -0.08 -3.39
C ALA A 107 8.59 0.71 -2.82
N LEU A 108 8.53 1.99 -3.12
CA LEU A 108 7.53 2.94 -2.65
C LEU A 108 6.72 3.43 -3.86
N LEU A 109 5.48 3.00 -3.94
CA LEU A 109 4.53 3.35 -4.99
C LEU A 109 3.65 4.49 -4.48
N ASP A 110 3.96 5.70 -4.87
CA ASP A 110 3.27 6.94 -4.46
C ASP A 110 2.95 6.98 -2.96
N PRO A 111 3.97 6.89 -2.08
CA PRO A 111 3.79 6.73 -0.64
C PRO A 111 3.15 7.97 0.01
N SER A 112 2.20 7.76 0.92
CA SER A 112 1.51 8.83 1.63
C SER A 112 2.14 9.04 3.02
N THR A 113 3.07 9.98 3.12
CA THR A 113 3.77 10.34 4.37
C THR A 113 4.29 11.77 4.34
N GLY A 114 4.26 12.46 5.46
CA GLY A 114 4.64 13.87 5.55
C GLY A 114 3.66 14.79 4.85
N LEU A 115 2.39 14.39 4.79
CA LEU A 115 1.32 15.15 4.15
C LEU A 115 0.99 16.43 4.95
N SER A 116 0.34 17.38 4.30
CA SER A 116 -0.17 18.58 4.95
C SER A 116 -1.11 18.21 6.11
N PRO A 117 -0.85 18.68 7.35
CA PRO A 117 -1.76 18.43 8.47
C PRO A 117 -3.19 18.95 8.21
N VAL A 118 -3.34 20.05 7.47
CA VAL A 118 -4.64 20.62 7.11
C VAL A 118 -5.40 19.66 6.19
N THR A 119 -4.76 19.18 5.12
CA THR A 119 -5.35 18.20 4.21
C THR A 119 -5.70 16.90 4.94
N CYS A 120 -4.81 16.43 5.84
CA CYS A 120 -5.08 15.23 6.62
C CYS A 120 -6.26 15.40 7.57
N GLU A 121 -6.46 16.58 8.17
CA GLU A 121 -7.62 16.87 9.01
C GLU A 121 -8.90 16.88 8.18
N GLU A 122 -8.90 17.55 7.02
CA GLU A 122 -10.06 17.61 6.11
C GLU A 122 -10.52 16.21 5.71
N VAL A 123 -9.60 15.37 5.21
CA VAL A 123 -9.95 14.01 4.79
C VAL A 123 -10.28 13.11 5.98
N ALA A 124 -9.64 13.28 7.14
CA ALA A 124 -10.00 12.53 8.34
C ALA A 124 -11.44 12.83 8.81
N LEU A 125 -11.92 14.08 8.64
CA LEU A 125 -13.30 14.43 8.91
C LEU A 125 -14.28 13.80 7.92
N GLU A 126 -13.93 13.71 6.63
CA GLU A 126 -14.72 12.99 5.63
C GLU A 126 -14.80 11.48 5.95
N GLU A 127 -13.73 10.88 6.48
CA GLU A 127 -13.73 9.47 6.87
C GLU A 127 -14.70 9.16 8.04
N LEU A 128 -15.13 10.14 8.81
CA LEU A 128 -16.15 9.93 9.85
C LEU A 128 -17.52 9.56 9.26
N GLU A 129 -17.79 10.01 8.04
CA GLU A 129 -18.98 9.70 7.26
C GLU A 129 -18.57 9.05 5.92
N PRO A 130 -18.06 7.81 5.94
CA PRO A 130 -17.51 7.19 4.76
C PRO A 130 -18.56 6.98 3.68
N ASP A 131 -18.14 7.09 2.42
CA ASP A 131 -18.98 6.88 1.26
C ASP A 131 -19.81 5.60 1.36
N THR A 132 -21.06 5.72 0.98
CA THR A 132 -21.98 4.59 0.89
C THR A 132 -22.71 4.59 -0.45
N TRP A 133 -23.01 3.40 -0.96
CA TRP A 133 -23.68 3.19 -2.24
C TRP A 133 -24.98 2.41 -2.05
N PRO A 134 -26.03 2.68 -2.84
CA PRO A 134 -27.30 1.96 -2.74
C PRO A 134 -27.14 0.47 -3.07
N ASP A 135 -26.23 0.14 -3.97
CA ASP A 135 -25.91 -1.22 -4.41
C ASP A 135 -24.47 -1.32 -4.92
N LEU A 136 -24.03 -2.53 -5.26
CA LEU A 136 -22.69 -2.79 -5.76
C LEU A 136 -22.47 -2.27 -7.18
N ASP A 137 -23.51 -2.09 -7.98
CA ASP A 137 -23.39 -1.55 -9.34
C ASP A 137 -23.09 -0.06 -9.30
N ALA A 138 -23.70 0.69 -8.37
CA ALA A 138 -23.37 2.09 -8.12
C ALA A 138 -21.93 2.25 -7.60
N ALA A 139 -21.49 1.37 -6.70
CA ALA A 139 -20.10 1.36 -6.24
C ALA A 139 -19.14 1.06 -7.40
N ARG A 140 -19.45 0.06 -8.22
CA ARG A 140 -18.68 -0.33 -9.42
C ARG A 140 -18.52 0.85 -10.39
N ALA A 141 -19.63 1.56 -10.69
CA ALA A 141 -19.60 2.71 -11.58
C ALA A 141 -18.66 3.82 -11.04
N ALA A 142 -18.77 4.16 -9.75
CA ALA A 142 -17.93 5.17 -9.11
C ALA A 142 -16.43 4.80 -9.16
N PHE A 143 -16.10 3.55 -8.87
CA PHE A 143 -14.69 3.09 -8.91
C PHE A 143 -14.16 2.98 -10.34
N THR A 144 -14.99 2.61 -11.32
CA THR A 144 -14.60 2.59 -12.74
C THR A 144 -14.25 3.99 -13.23
N GLU A 145 -15.02 5.00 -12.81
CA GLU A 145 -14.74 6.39 -13.11
C GLU A 145 -13.43 6.85 -12.44
N ALA A 146 -13.25 6.54 -11.14
CA ALA A 146 -12.08 6.97 -10.39
C ALA A 146 -10.77 6.30 -10.84
N TRP A 147 -10.79 5.03 -11.22
CA TRP A 147 -9.59 4.26 -11.59
C TRP A 147 -9.39 4.14 -13.11
N HIS A 148 -10.33 4.61 -13.92
CA HIS A 148 -10.29 4.51 -15.38
C HIS A 148 -10.09 3.06 -15.90
N THR A 149 -10.55 2.06 -15.14
CA THR A 149 -10.46 0.65 -15.48
C THR A 149 -11.65 -0.13 -14.92
N THR A 150 -12.18 -1.10 -15.68
CA THR A 150 -13.22 -2.00 -15.21
C THR A 150 -12.66 -3.24 -14.53
N GLU A 151 -11.54 -3.75 -15.01
CA GLU A 151 -10.99 -5.03 -14.57
C GLU A 151 -10.55 -5.02 -13.10
N GLY A 152 -9.82 -3.98 -12.67
CA GLY A 152 -9.43 -3.82 -11.27
C GLY A 152 -10.64 -3.68 -10.36
N VAL A 153 -11.67 -2.98 -10.83
CA VAL A 153 -12.94 -2.78 -10.12
C VAL A 153 -13.74 -4.07 -10.00
N ASP A 154 -13.73 -4.93 -11.01
CA ASP A 154 -14.40 -6.22 -10.99
C ASP A 154 -13.83 -7.18 -9.96
N LEU A 155 -12.54 -7.06 -9.64
CA LEU A 155 -11.90 -7.79 -8.56
C LEU A 155 -12.07 -7.12 -7.19
N GLU A 156 -12.16 -5.79 -7.13
CA GLU A 156 -12.29 -5.01 -5.90
C GLU A 156 -13.68 -5.14 -5.26
N VAL A 157 -14.72 -4.86 -6.05
CA VAL A 157 -16.09 -4.69 -5.54
C VAL A 157 -16.63 -5.94 -4.83
N PRO A 158 -16.44 -7.19 -5.30
CA PRO A 158 -16.98 -8.36 -4.62
C PRO A 158 -16.35 -8.64 -3.25
N VAL A 159 -15.14 -8.15 -2.99
CA VAL A 159 -14.36 -8.54 -1.79
C VAL A 159 -14.15 -7.40 -0.80
N ASN A 160 -14.15 -6.16 -1.26
CA ASN A 160 -13.84 -5.00 -0.40
C ASN A 160 -15.08 -4.20 0.02
N PHE A 161 -16.29 -4.75 -0.13
CA PHE A 161 -17.52 -4.09 0.29
C PHE A 161 -18.28 -4.93 1.32
N VAL A 162 -19.01 -4.24 2.20
CA VAL A 162 -19.92 -4.84 3.18
C VAL A 162 -21.25 -4.13 3.11
N GLN A 163 -22.35 -4.91 3.26
CA GLN A 163 -23.69 -4.36 3.33
C GLN A 163 -23.97 -3.85 4.76
N LEU A 164 -24.52 -2.66 4.85
CA LEU A 164 -24.97 -2.04 6.09
C LEU A 164 -26.39 -2.52 6.45
N ALA A 165 -26.80 -2.29 7.70
CA ALA A 165 -28.13 -2.68 8.19
C ALA A 165 -29.30 -1.98 7.45
N ASP A 166 -29.05 -0.81 6.84
CA ASP A 166 -30.00 -0.06 6.02
C ASP A 166 -30.02 -0.50 4.54
N GLY A 167 -29.26 -1.54 4.19
CA GLY A 167 -29.16 -2.11 2.86
C GLY A 167 -28.12 -1.46 1.96
N ARG A 168 -27.56 -0.31 2.31
CA ARG A 168 -26.48 0.35 1.56
C ARG A 168 -25.17 -0.43 1.70
N TRP A 169 -24.22 -0.12 0.86
CA TRP A 169 -22.89 -0.74 0.82
C TRP A 169 -21.82 0.29 1.12
N ARG A 170 -20.75 -0.13 1.80
CA ARG A 170 -19.54 0.67 2.00
C ARG A 170 -18.28 -0.19 1.88
N ARG A 171 -17.12 0.46 1.72
CA ARG A 171 -15.83 -0.24 1.73
C ARG A 171 -15.56 -0.93 3.08
N ARG A 172 -14.83 -2.03 3.02
CA ARG A 172 -14.60 -2.95 4.14
C ARG A 172 -13.34 -2.60 4.92
N TYR A 173 -13.35 -1.46 5.60
CA TYR A 173 -12.28 -1.05 6.51
C TYR A 173 -12.85 -0.43 7.79
N SER A 174 -11.97 -0.24 8.80
CA SER A 174 -12.32 0.37 10.09
C SER A 174 -12.25 1.89 10.00
N THR A 175 -13.37 2.59 10.14
CA THR A 175 -13.41 4.07 10.18
C THR A 175 -12.47 4.67 11.23
N PRO A 176 -12.44 4.22 12.52
CA PRO A 176 -11.50 4.76 13.49
C PRO A 176 -10.03 4.58 13.10
N MET A 177 -9.71 3.47 12.43
CA MET A 177 -8.37 3.24 11.90
C MET A 177 -8.05 4.21 10.76
N ALA A 178 -8.99 4.44 9.83
CA ALA A 178 -8.79 5.36 8.71
C ALA A 178 -8.53 6.80 9.19
N VAL A 179 -9.33 7.28 10.14
CA VAL A 179 -9.10 8.59 10.80
C VAL A 179 -7.71 8.65 11.45
N THR A 180 -7.30 7.59 12.15
CA THR A 180 -5.96 7.51 12.74
C THR A 180 -4.87 7.50 11.66
N ALA A 181 -5.08 6.77 10.56
CA ALA A 181 -4.11 6.68 9.46
C ALA A 181 -3.84 8.05 8.83
N TRP A 182 -4.84 8.90 8.64
CA TRP A 182 -4.65 10.27 8.14
C TRP A 182 -3.79 11.10 9.11
N SER A 183 -4.02 10.99 10.42
CA SER A 183 -3.15 11.61 11.43
C SER A 183 -1.70 11.09 11.37
N GLU A 184 -1.52 9.79 11.17
CA GLU A 184 -0.21 9.16 11.04
C GLU A 184 0.54 9.60 9.76
N MET A 185 -0.17 9.77 8.63
CA MET A 185 0.41 10.26 7.38
C MET A 185 0.85 11.73 7.43
N ALA A 186 0.29 12.54 8.34
CA ALA A 186 0.74 13.92 8.58
C ALA A 186 2.07 13.99 9.36
N ARG A 187 2.51 12.90 9.99
CA ARG A 187 3.77 12.86 10.74
C ARG A 187 4.97 13.05 9.82
N ARG A 188 6.06 13.56 10.40
CA ARG A 188 7.33 13.64 9.67
C ARG A 188 7.72 12.27 9.11
N PRO A 189 8.08 12.18 7.82
CA PRO A 189 8.44 10.91 7.19
C PRO A 189 9.56 10.19 7.91
N MET A 190 9.38 8.89 8.16
CA MET A 190 10.46 8.00 8.55
C MET A 190 11.32 7.72 7.31
N LEU A 191 12.62 7.99 7.39
CA LEU A 191 13.53 7.72 6.28
C LEU A 191 14.22 6.37 6.47
N PRO A 192 14.38 5.57 5.41
CA PRO A 192 15.09 4.30 5.50
C PRO A 192 16.58 4.53 5.87
N PRO A 193 17.24 3.55 6.50
CA PRO A 193 18.68 3.63 6.77
C PRO A 193 19.51 3.79 5.48
N ARG A 194 20.71 4.38 5.61
CA ARG A 194 21.67 4.43 4.49
C ARG A 194 22.01 3.01 4.02
N GLY A 195 22.17 2.83 2.71
CA GLY A 195 22.42 1.54 2.09
C GLY A 195 21.15 0.72 1.80
N THR A 196 19.96 1.25 2.12
CA THR A 196 18.70 0.62 1.71
C THR A 196 18.43 0.93 0.25
N ARG A 197 18.60 -0.05 -0.64
CA ARG A 197 18.22 0.11 -2.07
C ARG A 197 16.73 0.39 -2.16
N THR A 198 16.39 1.53 -2.73
CA THR A 198 15.01 2.05 -2.73
C THR A 198 14.61 2.49 -4.13
N LEU A 199 13.45 2.01 -4.59
CA LEU A 199 12.74 2.50 -5.77
C LEU A 199 11.58 3.39 -5.30
N LEU A 200 11.48 4.60 -5.83
CA LEU A 200 10.37 5.52 -5.60
C LEU A 200 9.64 5.77 -6.91
N LEU A 201 8.35 5.49 -6.95
CA LEU A 201 7.47 5.72 -8.10
C LEU A 201 6.37 6.74 -7.73
N PRO A 202 6.66 8.05 -7.79
CA PRO A 202 5.64 9.08 -7.55
C PRO A 202 4.69 9.20 -8.75
N ALA A 203 3.41 9.44 -8.47
CA ALA A 203 2.40 9.77 -9.46
C ALA A 203 2.46 11.28 -9.80
N THR A 204 2.49 11.63 -11.08
CA THR A 204 2.59 13.05 -11.48
C THR A 204 1.25 13.80 -11.43
N LYS A 205 0.12 13.09 -11.31
CA LYS A 205 -1.23 13.65 -11.22
C LYS A 205 -1.84 13.53 -9.83
N ALA A 206 -0.98 13.29 -8.82
CA ALA A 206 -1.38 13.20 -7.41
C ALA A 206 -0.34 13.91 -6.54
N ASP A 207 -0.78 14.50 -5.42
CA ASP A 207 0.05 15.34 -4.55
C ASP A 207 0.48 14.63 -3.24
N PHE A 208 0.67 13.29 -3.30
CA PHE A 208 1.07 12.52 -2.12
C PHE A 208 2.58 12.51 -1.87
N VAL A 209 3.39 12.66 -2.91
CA VAL A 209 4.86 12.69 -2.81
C VAL A 209 5.36 14.10 -2.99
N SER A 210 5.67 14.77 -1.89
CA SER A 210 6.18 16.14 -1.94
C SER A 210 7.64 16.23 -2.46
N PRO A 211 8.05 17.35 -3.09
CA PRO A 211 9.44 17.60 -3.45
C PRO A 211 10.39 17.49 -2.26
N GLU A 212 9.94 17.86 -1.04
CA GLU A 212 10.70 17.78 0.20
C GLU A 212 10.95 16.33 0.61
N LEU A 213 9.98 15.42 0.44
CA LEU A 213 10.17 14.00 0.67
C LEU A 213 11.21 13.42 -0.30
N VAL A 214 11.10 13.74 -1.59
CA VAL A 214 12.08 13.31 -2.61
C VAL A 214 13.48 13.83 -2.28
N ALA A 215 13.61 15.09 -1.90
CA ALA A 215 14.89 15.69 -1.52
C ALA A 215 15.47 15.02 -0.26
N ALA A 216 14.64 14.74 0.75
CA ALA A 216 15.05 14.04 1.96
C ALA A 216 15.54 12.61 1.68
N LEU A 217 14.81 11.86 0.84
CA LEU A 217 15.23 10.52 0.41
C LEU A 217 16.53 10.56 -0.39
N ARG A 218 16.70 11.51 -1.34
CA ARG A 218 17.94 11.70 -2.10
C ARG A 218 19.13 12.03 -1.18
N GLY A 219 18.93 12.93 -0.23
CA GLY A 219 19.96 13.30 0.75
C GLY A 219 20.34 12.15 1.70
N ARG A 220 19.40 11.26 1.98
CA ARG A 220 19.61 10.11 2.86
C ARG A 220 20.26 8.93 2.16
N LEU A 221 19.81 8.58 0.96
CA LEU A 221 20.14 7.33 0.26
C LEU A 221 21.19 7.54 -0.85
N GLY A 222 21.29 8.73 -1.45
CA GLY A 222 22.24 8.98 -2.52
C GLY A 222 22.02 8.03 -3.70
N VAL A 223 23.04 7.23 -4.00
CA VAL A 223 23.06 6.27 -5.12
C VAL A 223 22.13 5.08 -4.92
N ASP A 224 21.67 4.82 -3.69
CA ASP A 224 20.75 3.74 -3.38
C ASP A 224 19.29 4.09 -3.70
N LEU A 225 18.99 5.33 -4.14
CA LEU A 225 17.66 5.76 -4.54
C LEU A 225 17.52 5.85 -6.05
N THR A 226 16.57 5.11 -6.59
CA THR A 226 16.08 5.26 -7.97
C THR A 226 14.69 5.89 -7.92
N VAL A 227 14.44 6.90 -8.77
CA VAL A 227 13.15 7.60 -8.86
C VAL A 227 12.67 7.55 -10.30
N HIS A 228 11.45 7.04 -10.52
CA HIS A 228 10.74 7.10 -11.80
C HIS A 228 9.35 7.69 -11.58
N GLU A 229 9.07 8.81 -12.21
CA GLU A 229 7.75 9.44 -12.18
C GLU A 229 6.78 8.69 -13.10
N ILE A 230 5.57 8.43 -12.64
CA ILE A 230 4.52 7.74 -13.39
C ILE A 230 3.42 8.74 -13.76
N ASP A 231 3.15 8.88 -15.07
CA ASP A 231 2.13 9.83 -15.57
C ASP A 231 0.71 9.28 -15.38
N CYS A 232 0.23 9.29 -14.13
CA CYS A 232 -1.09 8.81 -13.72
C CYS A 232 -1.53 9.43 -12.40
N GLY A 233 -2.71 9.05 -11.91
CA GLY A 233 -3.21 9.33 -10.56
C GLY A 233 -2.56 8.45 -9.50
N HIS A 234 -3.07 8.57 -8.28
CA HIS A 234 -2.51 7.93 -7.08
C HIS A 234 -2.40 6.39 -7.15
N ALA A 235 -3.31 5.73 -7.84
CA ALA A 235 -3.34 4.27 -7.92
C ALA A 235 -2.40 3.72 -9.01
N VAL A 236 -1.10 4.06 -8.95
CA VAL A 236 -0.10 3.84 -10.02
C VAL A 236 -0.10 2.41 -10.58
N TYR A 237 -0.23 1.39 -9.73
CA TYR A 237 -0.21 -0.02 -10.14
C TYR A 237 -1.54 -0.52 -10.72
N ILE A 238 -2.62 0.24 -10.55
CA ILE A 238 -3.94 0.00 -11.17
C ILE A 238 -4.04 0.71 -12.51
N GLU A 239 -3.58 1.97 -12.57
CA GLU A 239 -3.67 2.80 -13.77
C GLU A 239 -2.57 2.51 -14.81
N ARG A 240 -1.39 2.08 -14.35
CA ARG A 240 -0.21 1.77 -15.18
C ARG A 240 0.41 0.41 -14.82
N PRO A 241 -0.36 -0.70 -14.81
CA PRO A 241 0.13 -1.99 -14.30
C PRO A 241 1.37 -2.51 -15.04
N ALA A 242 1.41 -2.43 -16.36
CA ALA A 242 2.54 -2.91 -17.17
C ALA A 242 3.82 -2.10 -16.92
N GLU A 243 3.73 -0.76 -16.84
CA GLU A 243 4.88 0.12 -16.57
C GLU A 243 5.42 -0.12 -15.16
N VAL A 244 4.55 -0.09 -14.15
CA VAL A 244 4.92 -0.33 -12.75
C VAL A 244 5.46 -1.76 -12.57
N GLY A 245 4.86 -2.74 -13.23
CA GLY A 245 5.31 -4.12 -13.20
C GLY A 245 6.71 -4.31 -13.78
N ALA A 246 7.01 -3.68 -14.92
CA ALA A 246 8.33 -3.72 -15.54
C ALA A 246 9.41 -3.13 -14.63
N LEU A 247 9.15 -1.93 -14.05
CA LEU A 247 10.06 -1.25 -13.11
C LEU A 247 10.27 -2.08 -11.83
N LEU A 248 9.22 -2.67 -11.28
CA LEU A 248 9.31 -3.55 -10.12
C LEU A 248 10.12 -4.80 -10.44
N ARG A 249 9.87 -5.45 -11.58
CA ARG A 249 10.60 -6.64 -12.00
C ARG A 249 12.10 -6.36 -12.15
N GLU A 250 12.47 -5.28 -12.83
CA GLU A 250 13.86 -4.85 -12.96
C GLU A 250 14.48 -4.65 -11.57
N PHE A 251 13.86 -3.85 -10.74
CA PHE A 251 14.34 -3.53 -9.39
C PHE A 251 14.46 -4.77 -8.49
N LEU A 252 13.51 -5.70 -8.55
CA LEU A 252 13.50 -6.93 -7.74
C LEU A 252 14.49 -7.98 -8.23
N CYS A 253 14.89 -7.95 -9.53
CA CYS A 253 15.81 -8.88 -10.14
C CYS A 253 17.27 -8.43 -10.17
N GLU A 254 17.58 -7.16 -9.96
CA GLU A 254 18.95 -6.67 -9.87
C GLU A 254 19.77 -7.46 -8.84
N ALA A 255 21.07 -7.66 -9.10
CA ALA A 255 21.99 -8.41 -8.24
C ALA A 255 22.39 -7.61 -6.98
#